data_099461daced2162e26e987458ab84c81
#
_entry.id   099461daced2162e26e987458ab84c81
#
_cell.length_a   1.000
_cell.length_b   1.000
_cell.length_c   1.000
_cell.angle_alpha   90.00
_cell.angle_beta   90.00
_cell.angle_gamma   90.00
#
_symmetry.space_group_name_H-M   'P 1'
#
loop_
_entity.id
_entity.type
_entity.pdbx_description
1 polymer ?
#
loop_
_entity_poly.entity_id
_entity_poly.type
_entity_poly.pdbx_seq_one_letter_code
_entity_poly.pdbx_strand_id
1 'polypeptide(L)'
;MMKNFKKFTAFVLALCMLFSLSISAFAAEKTLTGYLTWTLDDSGTLAISGNGRIAAFTSAEDQPWHEMRENITSVKFDPGAHMIVPDVAYWFAGCVNLKSCILPSFANLGADVFKDCANLNRLQLHYNDDSFYISDTAFS
;
A
#
# COMPACT_ATOMS: atom_id res chain seq x y z
N MET A 1 -16.25 -19.52 40.14
CA MET A 1 -15.10 -18.67 39.73
C MET A 1 -14.43 -19.12 38.43
N MET A 2 -14.22 -20.41 38.20
CA MET A 2 -13.56 -20.90 36.98
C MET A 2 -14.38 -20.74 35.68
N LYS A 3 -15.71 -20.71 35.72
CA LYS A 3 -16.56 -20.50 34.53
C LYS A 3 -16.44 -19.10 33.93
N ASN A 4 -16.18 -18.10 34.74
CA ASN A 4 -16.03 -16.72 34.25
C ASN A 4 -14.65 -16.45 33.66
N PHE A 5 -13.64 -17.17 34.08
CA PHE A 5 -12.29 -17.06 33.57
C PHE A 5 -12.18 -17.64 32.15
N LYS A 6 -12.86 -18.76 31.88
CA LYS A 6 -12.92 -19.34 30.51
C LYS A 6 -13.67 -18.45 29.51
N LYS A 7 -14.71 -17.77 29.97
CA LYS A 7 -15.43 -16.79 29.13
C LYS A 7 -14.61 -15.55 28.86
N PHE A 8 -13.83 -15.12 29.85
CA PHE A 8 -12.96 -13.94 29.69
C PHE A 8 -11.78 -14.21 28.74
N THR A 9 -11.15 -15.40 28.86
CA THR A 9 -10.08 -15.79 27.94
C THR A 9 -10.58 -15.99 26.53
N ALA A 10 -11.78 -16.55 26.33
CA ALA A 10 -12.39 -16.68 25.00
C ALA A 10 -12.73 -15.30 24.39
N PHE A 11 -13.16 -14.35 25.19
CA PHE A 11 -13.45 -12.99 24.75
C PHE A 11 -12.16 -12.23 24.37
N VAL A 12 -11.10 -12.35 25.14
CA VAL A 12 -9.80 -11.75 24.84
C VAL A 12 -9.18 -12.36 23.58
N LEU A 13 -9.29 -13.69 23.40
CA LEU A 13 -8.84 -14.37 22.18
C LEU A 13 -9.66 -13.97 20.96
N ALA A 14 -10.98 -13.83 21.09
CA ALA A 14 -11.84 -13.33 20.01
C ALA A 14 -11.53 -11.87 19.66
N LEU A 15 -11.22 -11.04 20.65
CA LEU A 15 -10.80 -9.66 20.44
C LEU A 15 -9.42 -9.58 19.75
N CYS A 16 -8.48 -10.45 20.12
CA CYS A 16 -7.19 -10.55 19.45
C CYS A 16 -7.32 -11.06 18.01
N MET A 17 -8.25 -11.98 17.73
CA MET A 17 -8.53 -12.45 16.38
C MET A 17 -9.21 -11.37 15.51
N LEU A 18 -10.08 -10.55 16.10
CA LEU A 18 -10.67 -9.41 15.41
C LEU A 18 -9.63 -8.33 15.11
N PHE A 19 -8.60 -8.17 15.96
CA PHE A 19 -7.48 -7.26 15.72
C PHE A 19 -6.51 -7.78 14.65
N SER A 20 -6.39 -9.08 14.45
CA SER A 20 -5.53 -9.66 13.41
C SER A 20 -6.17 -9.64 12.01
N LEU A 21 -7.49 -9.42 11.91
CA LEU A 21 -8.23 -9.35 10.63
C LEU A 21 -8.41 -7.92 10.09
N SER A 22 -8.10 -6.92 10.87
CA SER A 22 -8.17 -5.52 10.44
C SER A 22 -6.84 -4.83 10.67
N ILE A 23 -5.84 -5.17 9.85
CA ILE A 23 -4.77 -4.22 9.61
C ILE A 23 -5.31 -3.21 8.59
N SER A 24 -6.32 -2.48 8.97
CA SER A 24 -6.55 -1.16 8.41
C SER A 24 -5.59 -0.24 9.14
N ALA A 25 -4.35 -0.20 8.69
CA ALA A 25 -3.44 0.79 9.19
C ALA A 25 -3.97 2.14 8.73
N PHE A 26 -4.38 2.91 9.68
CA PHE A 26 -4.70 4.31 9.48
C PHE A 26 -3.41 5.01 9.09
N ALA A 27 -3.27 5.37 7.84
CA ALA A 27 -2.14 6.15 7.38
C ALA A 27 -2.18 7.52 8.05
N ALA A 28 -1.09 7.86 8.70
CA ALA A 28 -0.94 9.15 9.34
C ALA A 28 -1.22 10.29 8.35
N GLU A 29 -2.02 11.24 8.78
CA GLU A 29 -2.31 12.47 8.07
C GLU A 29 -1.03 13.20 7.68
N LYS A 30 -0.57 13.01 6.45
CA LYS A 30 0.39 13.91 5.81
C LYS A 30 -0.24 14.54 4.58
N THR A 31 -1.53 14.81 4.66
CA THR A 31 -2.29 15.36 3.54
C THR A 31 -2.80 16.75 3.86
N LEU A 32 -2.38 17.72 3.09
CA LEU A 32 -2.96 19.06 3.16
C LEU A 32 -4.40 19.10 2.65
N THR A 33 -4.84 18.11 1.87
CA THR A 33 -6.17 18.10 1.24
C THR A 33 -6.72 16.71 0.88
N GLY A 34 -6.03 15.63 1.22
CA GLY A 34 -6.47 14.28 0.86
C GLY A 34 -6.09 13.24 1.91
N TYR A 35 -6.64 12.05 1.79
CA TYR A 35 -6.31 10.92 2.66
C TYR A 35 -6.03 9.66 1.83
N LEU A 36 -5.10 8.87 2.32
CA LEU A 36 -4.73 7.57 1.79
C LEU A 36 -5.18 6.49 2.76
N THR A 37 -5.83 5.46 2.25
CA THR A 37 -6.18 4.26 2.99
C THR A 37 -5.61 3.03 2.29
N TRP A 38 -5.31 1.99 3.06
CA TRP A 38 -4.80 0.75 2.50
C TRP A 38 -5.16 -0.44 3.38
N THR A 39 -5.18 -1.60 2.77
CA THR A 39 -5.32 -2.89 3.45
C THR A 39 -4.34 -3.88 2.85
N LEU A 40 -3.81 -4.76 3.67
CA LEU A 40 -2.99 -5.89 3.25
C LEU A 40 -3.68 -7.18 3.70
N ASP A 41 -4.05 -8.03 2.76
CA ASP A 41 -4.69 -9.31 3.07
C ASP A 41 -3.67 -10.43 3.30
N ASP A 42 -4.15 -11.58 3.76
CA ASP A 42 -3.31 -12.75 4.07
C ASP A 42 -2.62 -13.35 2.82
N SER A 43 -3.07 -13.02 1.63
CA SER A 43 -2.43 -13.41 0.37
C SER A 43 -1.27 -12.50 -0.04
N GLY A 44 -1.07 -11.41 0.69
CA GLY A 44 -0.08 -10.38 0.37
C GLY A 44 -0.56 -9.36 -0.67
N THR A 45 -1.87 -9.22 -0.84
CA THR A 45 -2.42 -8.19 -1.73
C THR A 45 -2.59 -6.88 -0.98
N LEU A 46 -1.82 -5.87 -1.37
CA LEU A 46 -1.97 -4.49 -0.92
C LEU A 46 -3.03 -3.80 -1.78
N ALA A 47 -4.16 -3.48 -1.18
CA ALA A 47 -5.20 -2.67 -1.81
C ALA A 47 -5.10 -1.23 -1.31
N ILE A 48 -4.99 -0.29 -2.24
CA ILE A 48 -4.82 1.13 -1.96
C ILE A 48 -6.05 1.90 -2.43
N SER A 49 -6.57 2.76 -1.57
CA SER A 49 -7.66 3.68 -1.86
C SER A 49 -7.38 5.04 -1.24
N GLY A 50 -8.20 6.02 -1.56
CA GLY A 50 -8.06 7.36 -1.00
C GLY A 50 -8.85 8.40 -1.77
N ASN A 51 -8.74 9.63 -1.33
CA ASN A 51 -9.39 10.77 -1.96
C ASN A 51 -8.55 12.04 -1.80
N GLY A 52 -8.66 12.93 -2.78
CA GLY A 52 -7.98 14.21 -2.78
C GLY A 52 -6.49 14.09 -3.14
N ARG A 53 -5.74 15.16 -2.89
CA ARG A 53 -4.33 15.24 -3.24
C ARG A 53 -3.45 14.55 -2.19
N ILE A 54 -2.75 13.52 -2.61
CA ILE A 54 -1.82 12.77 -1.76
C ILE A 54 -0.42 13.41 -1.86
N ALA A 55 0.22 13.64 -0.72
CA ALA A 55 1.59 14.13 -0.71
C ALA A 55 2.55 13.07 -1.27
N ALA A 56 3.54 13.52 -2.05
CA ALA A 56 4.59 12.64 -2.53
C ALA A 56 5.44 12.11 -1.35
N PHE A 57 5.84 10.85 -1.42
CA PHE A 57 6.82 10.30 -0.49
C PHE A 57 8.22 10.83 -0.85
N THR A 58 9.04 11.04 0.15
CA THR A 58 10.42 11.53 0.00
C THR A 58 11.45 10.44 0.26
N SER A 59 11.00 9.33 0.85
CA SER A 59 11.80 8.15 1.11
C SER A 59 10.93 6.90 1.23
N ALA A 60 11.55 5.73 1.29
CA ALA A 60 10.85 4.45 1.50
C ALA A 60 10.22 4.36 2.91
N GLU A 61 10.76 5.06 3.89
CA GLU A 61 10.24 5.11 5.26
C GLU A 61 8.90 5.86 5.37
N ASP A 62 8.58 6.70 4.39
CA ASP A 62 7.29 7.41 4.33
C ASP A 62 6.12 6.50 3.94
N GLN A 63 6.40 5.28 3.47
CA GLN A 63 5.35 4.31 3.10
C GLN A 63 4.51 3.93 4.32
N PRO A 64 3.17 4.06 4.28
CA PRO A 64 2.32 3.61 5.38
C PRO A 64 2.42 2.11 5.67
N TRP A 65 2.82 1.32 4.67
CA TRP A 65 3.02 -0.14 4.74
C TRP A 65 4.48 -0.56 4.91
N HIS A 66 5.38 0.37 5.25
CA HIS A 66 6.82 0.14 5.32
C HIS A 66 7.23 -1.10 6.13
N GLU A 67 6.66 -1.27 7.33
CA GLU A 67 6.96 -2.40 8.21
C GLU A 67 6.50 -3.75 7.64
N MET A 68 5.55 -3.74 6.69
CA MET A 68 4.97 -4.95 6.09
C MET A 68 5.36 -5.13 4.62
N ARG A 69 6.26 -4.32 4.09
CA ARG A 69 6.61 -4.33 2.65
C ARG A 69 7.09 -5.68 2.13
N GLU A 70 7.72 -6.50 2.98
CA GLU A 70 8.17 -7.85 2.61
C GLU A 70 7.02 -8.85 2.45
N ASN A 71 5.86 -8.56 3.02
CA ASN A 71 4.66 -9.40 2.88
C ASN A 71 3.84 -9.05 1.63
N ILE A 72 4.17 -7.97 0.94
CA ILE A 72 3.43 -7.52 -0.24
C ILE A 72 3.87 -8.34 -1.45
N THR A 73 2.92 -9.05 -2.06
CA THR A 73 3.12 -9.86 -3.27
C THR A 73 2.42 -9.28 -4.49
N SER A 74 1.35 -8.53 -4.29
CA SER A 74 0.65 -7.83 -5.34
C SER A 74 0.08 -6.49 -4.86
N VAL A 75 -0.08 -5.56 -5.80
CA VAL A 75 -0.65 -4.23 -5.53
C VAL A 75 -1.80 -3.97 -6.48
N LYS A 76 -2.89 -3.47 -5.93
CA LYS A 76 -4.03 -2.97 -6.69
C LYS A 76 -4.55 -1.67 -6.10
N PHE A 77 -5.12 -0.84 -6.95
CA PHE A 77 -5.82 0.38 -6.55
C PHE A 77 -7.32 0.19 -6.65
N ASP A 78 -8.06 0.76 -5.71
CA ASP A 78 -9.51 0.77 -5.75
C ASP A 78 -9.98 1.59 -6.97
N PRO A 79 -10.82 1.01 -7.85
CA PRO A 79 -11.38 1.74 -9.01
C PRO A 79 -12.22 2.95 -8.62
N GLY A 80 -12.77 2.98 -7.41
CA GLY A 80 -13.54 4.10 -6.87
C GLY A 80 -12.69 5.19 -6.20
N ALA A 81 -11.37 5.02 -6.14
CA ALA A 81 -10.50 6.02 -5.55
C ALA A 81 -10.40 7.27 -6.44
N HIS A 82 -10.55 8.43 -5.82
CA HIS A 82 -10.40 9.74 -6.46
C HIS A 82 -9.14 10.46 -5.97
N MET A 83 -8.01 9.78 -6.08
CA MET A 83 -6.72 10.32 -5.67
C MET A 83 -6.05 11.12 -6.79
N ILE A 84 -5.42 12.21 -6.40
CA ILE A 84 -4.47 12.95 -7.23
C ILE A 84 -3.08 12.68 -6.67
N VAL A 85 -2.31 11.87 -7.35
CA VAL A 85 -0.95 11.51 -6.96
C VAL A 85 0.00 12.10 -7.99
N PRO A 86 0.82 13.12 -7.64
CA PRO A 86 1.72 13.74 -8.60
C PRO A 86 2.74 12.76 -9.18
N ASP A 87 3.28 11.90 -8.33
CA ASP A 87 4.08 10.76 -8.71
C ASP A 87 4.08 9.70 -7.59
N VAL A 88 4.45 8.47 -7.93
CA VAL A 88 4.50 7.34 -6.98
C VAL A 88 5.93 7.03 -6.54
N ALA A 89 6.83 8.03 -6.49
CA ALA A 89 8.19 7.84 -6.02
C ALA A 89 8.23 7.13 -4.66
N TYR A 90 9.11 6.16 -4.50
CA TYR A 90 9.32 5.35 -3.29
C TYR A 90 8.15 4.46 -2.84
N TRP A 91 7.00 4.49 -3.51
CA TRP A 91 5.78 3.82 -3.01
C TRP A 91 5.98 2.32 -2.75
N PHE A 92 6.75 1.65 -3.56
CA PHE A 92 6.97 0.20 -3.45
C PHE A 92 8.44 -0.17 -3.27
N ALA A 93 9.30 0.81 -2.97
CA ALA A 93 10.71 0.55 -2.69
C ALA A 93 10.89 -0.46 -1.54
N GLY A 94 11.69 -1.48 -1.75
CA GLY A 94 11.95 -2.54 -0.78
C GLY A 94 10.85 -3.62 -0.68
N CYS A 95 9.85 -3.60 -1.57
CA CYS A 95 8.86 -4.67 -1.66
C CYS A 95 9.45 -5.88 -2.41
N VAL A 96 10.39 -6.57 -1.75
CA VAL A 96 11.22 -7.62 -2.36
C VAL A 96 10.42 -8.81 -2.90
N ASN A 97 9.24 -9.08 -2.35
CA ASN A 97 8.36 -10.18 -2.76
C ASN A 97 7.25 -9.74 -3.71
N LEU A 98 7.21 -8.47 -4.09
CA LEU A 98 6.22 -7.95 -5.03
C LEU A 98 6.39 -8.60 -6.39
N LYS A 99 5.35 -9.28 -6.89
CA LYS A 99 5.31 -9.97 -8.18
C LYS A 99 4.49 -9.22 -9.22
N SER A 100 3.42 -8.58 -8.79
CA SER A 100 2.53 -7.86 -9.69
C SER A 100 2.08 -6.52 -9.13
N CYS A 101 1.99 -5.52 -9.99
CA CYS A 101 1.49 -4.21 -9.64
C CYS A 101 0.59 -3.67 -10.74
N ILE A 102 -0.61 -3.21 -10.37
CA ILE A 102 -1.54 -2.54 -11.26
C ILE A 102 -1.64 -1.09 -10.82
N LEU A 103 -1.14 -0.18 -11.64
CA LEU A 103 -1.14 1.25 -11.39
C LEU A 103 -2.26 1.94 -12.16
N PRO A 104 -2.93 2.93 -11.56
CA PRO A 104 -3.92 3.75 -12.26
C PRO A 104 -3.27 4.71 -13.26
N SER A 105 -4.08 5.29 -14.14
CA SER A 105 -3.64 6.14 -15.26
C SER A 105 -2.94 7.45 -14.86
N PHE A 106 -3.04 7.86 -13.61
CA PHE A 106 -2.43 9.10 -13.13
C PHE A 106 -1.03 8.92 -12.52
N ALA A 107 -0.53 7.69 -12.48
CA ALA A 107 0.70 7.41 -11.78
C ALA A 107 1.93 7.64 -12.68
N ASN A 108 2.66 8.71 -12.43
CA ASN A 108 4.03 8.83 -12.93
C ASN A 108 4.96 7.95 -12.10
N LEU A 109 5.86 7.22 -12.76
CA LEU A 109 6.85 6.40 -12.08
C LEU A 109 8.06 7.28 -11.70
N GLY A 110 7.98 7.84 -10.50
CA GLY A 110 9.05 8.67 -9.94
C GLY A 110 10.28 7.87 -9.52
N ALA A 111 11.16 8.53 -8.77
CA ALA A 111 12.40 7.91 -8.30
C ALA A 111 12.13 6.70 -7.41
N ASP A 112 12.92 5.64 -7.61
CA ASP A 112 12.99 4.48 -6.74
C ASP A 112 11.65 3.78 -6.44
N VAL A 113 10.63 3.97 -7.29
CA VAL A 113 9.28 3.44 -7.04
C VAL A 113 9.28 1.92 -6.86
N PHE A 114 10.09 1.20 -7.62
CA PHE A 114 10.25 -0.26 -7.55
C PHE A 114 11.68 -0.69 -7.19
N LYS A 115 12.41 0.16 -6.52
CA LYS A 115 13.74 -0.17 -6.04
C LYS A 115 13.71 -1.44 -5.19
N ASP A 116 14.66 -2.36 -5.43
CA ASP A 116 14.76 -3.64 -4.75
C ASP A 116 13.54 -4.58 -4.90
N CYS A 117 12.64 -4.32 -5.85
CA CYS A 117 11.53 -5.21 -6.18
C CYS A 117 11.99 -6.38 -7.07
N ALA A 118 12.89 -7.22 -6.54
CA ALA A 118 13.59 -8.26 -7.30
C ALA A 118 12.68 -9.32 -7.96
N ASN A 119 11.46 -9.49 -7.45
CA ASN A 119 10.49 -10.48 -7.94
C ASN A 119 9.41 -9.88 -8.85
N LEU A 120 9.46 -8.59 -9.12
CA LEU A 120 8.46 -7.92 -9.96
C LEU A 120 8.55 -8.42 -11.40
N ASN A 121 7.51 -9.12 -11.86
CA ASN A 121 7.44 -9.69 -13.19
C ASN A 121 6.21 -9.25 -13.99
N ARG A 122 5.27 -8.54 -13.35
CA ARG A 122 4.07 -8.03 -14.00
C ARG A 122 3.78 -6.61 -13.53
N LEU A 123 3.93 -5.66 -14.43
CA LEU A 123 3.50 -4.29 -14.23
C LEU A 123 2.43 -3.94 -15.26
N GLN A 124 1.26 -3.53 -14.80
CA GLN A 124 0.17 -3.08 -15.64
C GLN A 124 -0.09 -1.60 -15.36
N LEU A 125 -0.03 -0.81 -16.40
CA LEU A 125 -0.33 0.62 -16.38
C LEU A 125 -1.66 0.85 -17.09
N HIS A 126 -2.59 1.50 -16.43
CA HIS A 126 -3.78 2.01 -17.09
C HIS A 126 -3.47 3.39 -17.65
N TYR A 127 -3.22 3.44 -18.93
CA TYR A 127 -2.75 4.62 -19.63
C TYR A 127 -3.90 5.35 -20.34
N ASN A 128 -4.02 6.65 -20.10
CA ASN A 128 -5.04 7.48 -20.76
C ASN A 128 -4.50 8.81 -21.31
N ASP A 129 -3.21 9.10 -21.23
CA ASP A 129 -2.67 10.41 -21.63
C ASP A 129 -1.24 10.29 -22.18
N ASP A 130 -0.88 11.23 -23.08
CA ASP A 130 0.41 11.26 -23.77
C ASP A 130 1.60 11.75 -22.92
N SER A 131 1.39 11.98 -21.62
CA SER A 131 2.39 12.57 -20.71
C SER A 131 2.84 11.64 -19.58
N PHE A 132 3.08 10.36 -19.90
CA PHE A 132 3.60 9.40 -18.92
C PHE A 132 5.12 9.56 -18.74
N TYR A 133 5.56 9.70 -17.49
CA TYR A 133 6.98 9.80 -17.15
C TYR A 133 7.45 8.58 -16.34
N ILE A 134 8.62 8.06 -16.71
CA ILE A 134 9.34 7.04 -15.95
C ILE A 134 10.71 7.61 -15.58
N SER A 135 11.00 7.66 -14.29
CA SER A 135 12.34 8.04 -13.81
C SER A 135 13.38 6.98 -14.16
N ASP A 136 14.60 7.42 -14.47
CA ASP A 136 15.74 6.53 -14.73
C ASP A 136 16.05 5.60 -13.53
N THR A 137 15.66 5.99 -12.33
CA THR A 137 15.86 5.21 -11.10
C THR A 137 14.63 4.43 -10.65
N ALA A 138 13.54 4.43 -11.44
CA ALA A 138 12.27 3.79 -11.04
C ALA A 138 12.43 2.31 -10.67
N PHE A 139 13.40 1.61 -11.27
CA PHE A 139 13.66 0.17 -11.10
C PHE A 139 15.09 -0.14 -10.59
N SER A 140 15.71 0.80 -9.92
CA SER A 140 17.09 0.64 -9.46
C SER A 140 17.28 -0.40 -8.35
#